data_09daa884a736bff9a65d0028a35a770e
#
_entry.id   09daa884a736bff9a65d0028a35a770e
#
_cell.length_a   1.000
_cell.length_b   1.000
_cell.length_c   1.000
_cell.angle_alpha   90.00
_cell.angle_beta   90.00
_cell.angle_gamma   90.00
#
_symmetry.space_group_name_H-M   'P 1'
#
loop_
_entity.id
_entity.type
_entity.pdbx_description
1 polymer ?
#
loop_
_entity_poly.entity_id
_entity_poly.type
_entity_poly.pdbx_seq_one_letter_code
_entity_poly.pdbx_strand_id
1 'polypeptide(L)'
;MQEFVPPYPERPTRPLSALATLRLARHNFLAIWEDRCFEWEVISSRLLSRRLFVCNSPDTVASAFVEHHDSFERKSPQMRHSLAPLLGDGLFISDGDIWRRRRRIIAPIVHVSHLPLFAPIMVQAARETAERWAGLPRGAPINVLTEMATLTAEIICRTVFGQRLGAAHAREIVSAFSEYQRLIGQLDIAYFFGLPDWLPRFHSPAIRRAAKRIHNVLDQVIRDCRDRLSSGEISMIRLLLEARDPETGEPLDEAALRNEAAVIFMAGHETTANSLAWTWYLLSQAPQVAERLWTELAQVLGGRVPTLDDVPNLTYTRAVFEETVRLYPPVPLLARQALRDETIRGRPVPEGSLVMVVPWLLHRHRKFWGKPDHFIPERFLPENAQYRVRHAYLPFSVGPRICAGAAFGLTEAVLCTATLAQRIRLRLAPDVVVMPICRLTLRPGDDLRMCVEGPN
;
A
#
# COMPACT_ATOMS: atom_id res chain seq x y z
N MET A 1 19.22 2.62 -25.36
CA MET A 1 17.86 2.66 -24.77
C MET A 1 17.60 4.08 -24.27
N GLN A 2 16.50 4.68 -24.64
CA GLN A 2 16.12 5.98 -24.09
C GLN A 2 15.68 5.74 -22.63
N GLU A 3 16.49 6.22 -21.68
CA GLU A 3 16.24 6.01 -20.25
C GLU A 3 15.13 6.95 -19.79
N PHE A 4 14.02 6.39 -19.30
CA PHE A 4 12.90 7.16 -18.81
C PHE A 4 13.06 7.49 -17.32
N VAL A 5 12.97 8.78 -17.01
CA VAL A 5 12.92 9.30 -15.63
C VAL A 5 11.49 9.72 -15.33
N PRO A 6 10.77 8.97 -14.50
CA PRO A 6 9.40 9.31 -14.13
C PRO A 6 9.31 10.59 -13.27
N PRO A 7 8.17 11.29 -13.27
CA PRO A 7 8.00 12.55 -12.55
C PRO A 7 8.14 12.40 -11.03
N TYR A 8 8.73 13.41 -10.41
CA TYR A 8 8.81 13.57 -8.97
C TYR A 8 8.74 15.07 -8.62
N PRO A 9 8.28 15.43 -7.39
CA PRO A 9 8.27 16.82 -6.94
C PRO A 9 9.67 17.42 -6.96
N GLU A 10 9.76 18.70 -7.27
CA GLU A 10 11.01 19.45 -7.17
C GLU A 10 11.63 19.31 -5.78
N ARG A 11 12.92 19.03 -5.73
CA ARG A 11 13.68 18.85 -4.49
C ARG A 11 14.25 20.19 -4.01
N PRO A 12 13.88 20.68 -2.82
CA PRO A 12 14.46 21.90 -2.29
C PRO A 12 16.00 21.80 -2.20
N THR A 13 16.69 22.82 -2.68
CA THR A 13 18.16 22.90 -2.60
C THR A 13 18.65 23.54 -1.30
N ARG A 14 17.76 24.17 -0.54
CA ARG A 14 18.04 24.82 0.75
C ARG A 14 17.10 24.30 1.83
N PRO A 15 17.53 24.32 3.11
CA PRO A 15 16.69 23.95 4.23
C PRO A 15 15.39 24.74 4.29
N LEU A 16 14.27 24.04 4.45
CA LEU A 16 12.97 24.66 4.64
C LEU A 16 12.82 25.10 6.09
N SER A 17 12.19 26.28 6.31
CA SER A 17 11.74 26.67 7.65
C SER A 17 10.64 25.73 8.15
N ALA A 18 10.44 25.63 9.48
CA ALA A 18 9.41 24.76 10.06
C ALA A 18 8.01 25.07 9.50
N LEU A 19 7.69 26.38 9.31
CA LEU A 19 6.39 26.79 8.73
C LEU A 19 6.27 26.38 7.26
N ALA A 20 7.34 26.55 6.47
CA ALA A 20 7.37 26.13 5.07
C ALA A 20 7.22 24.60 4.96
N THR A 21 7.93 23.84 5.82
CA THR A 21 7.81 22.38 5.90
C THR A 21 6.37 21.94 6.21
N LEU A 22 5.72 22.54 7.22
CA LEU A 22 4.35 22.21 7.58
C LEU A 22 3.35 22.55 6.46
N ARG A 23 3.52 23.74 5.83
CA ARG A 23 2.67 24.15 4.71
C ARG A 23 2.82 23.21 3.52
N LEU A 24 4.05 22.86 3.16
CA LEU A 24 4.33 22.00 2.02
C LEU A 24 3.88 20.56 2.29
N ALA A 25 4.14 20.03 3.50
CA ALA A 25 3.73 18.70 3.90
C ALA A 25 2.20 18.51 3.88
N ARG A 26 1.42 19.57 4.13
CA ARG A 26 -0.06 19.51 4.02
C ARG A 26 -0.55 19.31 2.59
N HIS A 27 0.21 19.80 1.60
CA HIS A 27 -0.14 19.67 0.19
C HIS A 27 0.48 18.43 -0.44
N ASN A 28 1.78 18.21 -0.19
CA ASN A 28 2.49 17.03 -0.69
C ASN A 28 3.71 16.74 0.20
N PHE A 29 3.60 15.71 1.03
CA PHE A 29 4.67 15.28 1.93
C PHE A 29 5.99 14.94 1.21
N LEU A 30 5.93 14.55 -0.07
CA LEU A 30 7.14 14.19 -0.82
C LEU A 30 8.02 15.40 -1.15
N ALA A 31 7.43 16.59 -1.26
CA ALA A 31 8.12 17.81 -1.67
C ALA A 31 8.95 18.48 -0.55
N ILE A 32 8.84 17.99 0.70
CA ILE A 32 9.63 18.54 1.82
C ILE A 32 11.09 18.06 1.83
N TRP A 33 11.41 17.01 1.08
CA TRP A 33 12.70 16.35 1.14
C TRP A 33 13.72 17.07 0.24
N GLU A 34 14.76 17.63 0.87
CA GLU A 34 15.87 18.27 0.17
C GLU A 34 16.66 17.26 -0.65
N ASP A 35 17.32 17.71 -1.71
CA ASP A 35 18.10 16.85 -2.59
C ASP A 35 19.17 16.02 -1.87
N ARG A 36 19.84 16.61 -0.85
CA ARG A 36 20.82 15.92 0.00
C ARG A 36 20.22 14.79 0.87
N CYS A 37 18.90 14.79 1.11
CA CYS A 37 18.23 13.70 1.84
C CYS A 37 18.33 12.36 1.11
N PHE A 38 18.57 12.37 -0.19
CA PHE A 38 18.77 11.16 -1.01
C PHE A 38 20.19 10.59 -0.93
N GLU A 39 21.06 11.16 -0.07
CA GLU A 39 22.43 10.71 0.19
C GLU A 39 22.71 10.47 1.67
N TRP A 40 21.96 11.10 2.55
CA TRP A 40 22.16 10.96 3.99
C TRP A 40 21.58 9.66 4.53
N GLU A 41 22.38 8.94 5.28
CA GLU A 41 21.98 7.65 5.88
C GLU A 41 21.08 7.82 7.10
N VAL A 42 21.18 8.95 7.79
CA VAL A 42 20.31 9.33 8.92
C VAL A 42 19.98 10.81 8.81
N ILE A 43 18.70 11.13 8.94
CA ILE A 43 18.23 12.51 9.03
C ILE A 43 17.69 12.69 10.43
N SER A 44 18.28 13.60 11.20
CA SER A 44 17.80 13.97 12.53
C SER A 44 17.36 15.43 12.50
N SER A 45 16.14 15.69 12.93
CA SER A 45 15.60 17.03 12.96
C SER A 45 14.67 17.22 14.17
N ARG A 46 14.27 18.45 14.40
CA ARG A 46 13.25 18.80 15.39
C ARG A 46 12.15 19.59 14.71
N LEU A 47 10.94 19.07 14.77
CA LEU A 47 9.77 19.82 14.31
C LEU A 47 8.94 20.23 15.54
N LEU A 48 8.98 21.53 15.86
CA LEU A 48 8.40 22.08 17.09
C LEU A 48 8.98 21.38 18.34
N SER A 49 8.13 20.72 19.13
CA SER A 49 8.55 20.02 20.36
C SER A 49 9.09 18.60 20.13
N ARG A 50 8.86 18.00 18.93
CA ARG A 50 9.16 16.59 18.68
C ARG A 50 10.46 16.39 17.94
N ARG A 51 11.23 15.39 18.38
CA ARG A 51 12.41 14.91 17.66
C ARG A 51 11.99 13.90 16.60
N LEU A 52 12.60 14.03 15.42
CA LEU A 52 12.36 13.20 14.25
C LEU A 52 13.66 12.55 13.83
N PHE A 53 13.62 11.24 13.64
CA PHE A 53 14.74 10.45 13.13
C PHE A 53 14.28 9.68 11.89
N VAL A 54 14.94 9.89 10.76
CA VAL A 54 14.72 9.11 9.54
C VAL A 54 15.86 8.12 9.37
N CYS A 55 15.54 6.84 9.45
CA CYS A 55 16.44 5.74 9.13
C CYS A 55 16.46 5.62 7.59
N ASN A 56 17.52 6.06 6.96
CA ASN A 56 17.62 6.16 5.51
C ASN A 56 18.80 5.36 4.94
N SER A 57 19.23 4.32 5.65
CA SER A 57 20.18 3.32 5.18
C SER A 57 19.79 1.93 5.66
N PRO A 58 20.24 0.86 4.97
CA PRO A 58 20.00 -0.52 5.37
C PRO A 58 20.31 -0.80 6.84
N ASP A 59 21.44 -0.27 7.33
CA ASP A 59 21.91 -0.47 8.70
C ASP A 59 21.02 0.21 9.73
N THR A 60 20.59 1.44 9.47
CA THR A 60 19.72 2.17 10.40
C THR A 60 18.31 1.61 10.41
N VAL A 61 17.83 1.12 9.26
CA VAL A 61 16.58 0.38 9.15
C VAL A 61 16.64 -0.92 9.94
N ALA A 62 17.70 -1.72 9.76
CA ALA A 62 17.89 -2.97 10.50
C ALA A 62 17.92 -2.70 12.00
N SER A 63 18.71 -1.71 12.44
CA SER A 63 18.82 -1.33 13.85
C SER A 63 17.46 -0.99 14.47
N ALA A 64 16.69 -0.08 13.84
CA ALA A 64 15.45 0.40 14.44
C ALA A 64 14.25 -0.54 14.25
N PHE A 65 14.11 -1.20 13.09
CA PHE A 65 12.89 -1.93 12.74
C PHE A 65 13.01 -3.44 12.85
N VAL A 66 14.23 -3.96 13.06
CA VAL A 66 14.49 -5.40 13.24
C VAL A 66 15.12 -5.68 14.59
N GLU A 67 16.28 -5.11 14.87
CA GLU A 67 17.10 -5.41 16.06
C GLU A 67 16.45 -4.86 17.35
N HIS A 68 16.01 -3.58 17.32
CA HIS A 68 15.42 -2.87 18.46
C HIS A 68 13.92 -2.61 18.24
N HIS A 69 13.24 -3.51 17.51
CA HIS A 69 11.83 -3.32 17.12
C HIS A 69 10.91 -3.10 18.32
N ASP A 70 11.19 -3.70 19.48
CA ASP A 70 10.38 -3.54 20.71
C ASP A 70 10.38 -2.11 21.23
N SER A 71 11.51 -1.39 21.06
CA SER A 71 11.61 0.03 21.40
C SER A 71 10.82 0.91 20.43
N PHE A 72 10.53 0.43 19.22
CA PHE A 72 9.91 1.17 18.12
C PHE A 72 8.69 0.45 17.53
N GLU A 73 7.99 -0.38 18.31
CA GLU A 73 6.84 -1.14 17.76
C GLU A 73 5.57 -0.30 17.58
N ARG A 74 5.41 0.78 18.36
CA ARG A 74 4.20 1.60 18.36
C ARG A 74 4.11 2.45 17.10
N LYS A 75 2.97 2.39 16.41
CA LYS A 75 2.67 3.30 15.29
C LYS A 75 2.64 4.75 15.76
N SER A 76 2.98 5.67 14.86
CA SER A 76 2.96 7.10 15.19
C SER A 76 1.59 7.53 15.73
N PRO A 77 1.55 8.46 16.70
CA PRO A 77 0.30 8.96 17.26
C PRO A 77 -0.65 9.53 16.20
N GLN A 78 -0.12 10.16 15.15
CA GLN A 78 -0.92 10.69 14.04
C GLN A 78 -1.68 9.58 13.32
N MET A 79 -1.00 8.47 12.98
CA MET A 79 -1.62 7.35 12.28
C MET A 79 -2.65 6.66 13.16
N ARG A 80 -2.32 6.43 14.43
CA ARG A 80 -3.26 5.85 15.40
C ARG A 80 -4.50 6.71 15.55
N HIS A 81 -4.34 8.01 15.78
CA HIS A 81 -5.44 8.94 15.90
C HIS A 81 -6.31 8.96 14.63
N SER A 82 -5.71 9.11 13.44
CA SER A 82 -6.47 9.21 12.19
C SER A 82 -7.28 7.96 11.88
N LEU A 83 -6.79 6.77 12.25
CA LEU A 83 -7.40 5.49 11.86
C LEU A 83 -8.21 4.81 12.98
N ALA A 84 -8.06 5.23 14.23
CA ALA A 84 -8.78 4.63 15.36
C ALA A 84 -10.31 4.62 15.21
N PRO A 85 -10.98 5.65 14.67
CA PRO A 85 -12.43 5.61 14.50
C PRO A 85 -12.93 4.48 13.58
N LEU A 86 -12.09 4.06 12.64
CA LEU A 86 -12.42 3.00 11.68
C LEU A 86 -11.89 1.63 12.12
N LEU A 87 -10.64 1.58 12.57
CA LEU A 87 -9.92 0.32 12.78
C LEU A 87 -9.92 -0.13 14.25
N GLY A 88 -10.42 0.70 15.18
CA GLY A 88 -10.40 0.36 16.60
C GLY A 88 -8.99 -0.01 17.09
N ASP A 89 -8.84 -1.23 17.62
CA ASP A 89 -7.58 -1.84 18.05
C ASP A 89 -7.05 -2.89 17.03
N GLY A 90 -7.48 -2.81 15.77
CA GLY A 90 -7.09 -3.77 14.73
C GLY A 90 -5.58 -3.81 14.48
N LEU A 91 -5.13 -4.90 13.85
CA LEU A 91 -3.72 -5.26 13.60
C LEU A 91 -2.86 -4.09 13.08
N PHE A 92 -3.44 -3.23 12.25
CA PHE A 92 -2.66 -2.18 11.60
C PHE A 92 -2.15 -1.11 12.56
N ILE A 93 -2.94 -0.72 13.57
CA ILE A 93 -2.63 0.39 14.50
C ILE A 93 -2.39 -0.03 15.95
N SER A 94 -2.72 -1.26 16.34
CA SER A 94 -2.43 -1.79 17.68
C SER A 94 -0.93 -2.00 17.93
N ASP A 95 -0.53 -2.09 19.17
CA ASP A 95 0.82 -2.40 19.66
C ASP A 95 0.77 -3.39 20.82
N GLY A 96 1.92 -3.84 21.30
CA GLY A 96 2.05 -4.75 22.43
C GLY A 96 1.32 -6.09 22.22
N ASP A 97 0.70 -6.60 23.28
CA ASP A 97 0.08 -7.93 23.28
C ASP A 97 -1.15 -8.01 22.37
N ILE A 98 -1.90 -6.90 22.23
CA ILE A 98 -3.03 -6.84 21.31
C ILE A 98 -2.51 -7.08 19.88
N TRP A 99 -1.46 -6.39 19.47
CA TRP A 99 -0.87 -6.58 18.15
C TRP A 99 -0.33 -7.99 17.96
N ARG A 100 0.39 -8.56 18.98
CA ARG A 100 0.94 -9.92 18.89
C ARG A 100 -0.16 -10.94 18.68
N ARG A 101 -1.25 -10.85 19.46
CA ARG A 101 -2.43 -11.72 19.34
C ARG A 101 -3.07 -11.57 17.96
N ARG A 102 -3.36 -10.33 17.52
CA ARG A 102 -3.95 -10.08 16.20
C ARG A 102 -3.06 -10.64 15.07
N ARG A 103 -1.75 -10.43 15.18
CA ARG A 103 -0.79 -10.91 14.18
C ARG A 103 -0.81 -12.43 14.04
N ARG A 104 -0.86 -13.18 15.14
CA ARG A 104 -0.92 -14.64 15.12
C ARG A 104 -2.18 -15.17 14.44
N ILE A 105 -3.31 -14.50 14.61
CA ILE A 105 -4.60 -14.89 14.04
C ILE A 105 -4.68 -14.50 12.56
N ILE A 106 -4.26 -13.27 12.22
CA ILE A 106 -4.49 -12.71 10.87
C ILE A 106 -3.45 -13.16 9.85
N ALA A 107 -2.17 -13.30 10.24
CA ALA A 107 -1.12 -13.63 9.29
C ALA A 107 -1.35 -14.97 8.55
N PRO A 108 -1.85 -16.04 9.17
CA PRO A 108 -2.20 -17.27 8.46
C PRO A 108 -3.29 -17.08 7.39
N ILE A 109 -4.27 -16.20 7.61
CA ILE A 109 -5.42 -15.99 6.70
C ILE A 109 -4.98 -15.40 5.37
N VAL A 110 -4.01 -14.51 5.40
CA VAL A 110 -3.45 -13.84 4.21
C VAL A 110 -2.14 -14.48 3.72
N HIS A 111 -1.81 -15.66 4.25
CA HIS A 111 -0.60 -16.40 3.89
C HIS A 111 -0.67 -16.98 2.48
N VAL A 112 0.48 -17.27 1.90
CA VAL A 112 0.63 -17.82 0.54
C VAL A 112 -0.17 -19.11 0.32
N SER A 113 -0.36 -19.94 1.35
CA SER A 113 -1.16 -21.19 1.29
C SER A 113 -2.63 -20.96 0.92
N HIS A 114 -3.18 -19.78 1.11
CA HIS A 114 -4.55 -19.45 0.74
C HIS A 114 -4.68 -18.80 -0.64
N LEU A 115 -3.56 -18.47 -1.31
CA LEU A 115 -3.58 -17.91 -2.67
C LEU A 115 -4.34 -18.76 -3.69
N PRO A 116 -4.27 -20.10 -3.67
CA PRO A 116 -5.06 -20.94 -4.59
C PRO A 116 -6.57 -20.68 -4.52
N LEU A 117 -7.08 -20.25 -3.35
CA LEU A 117 -8.51 -19.95 -3.15
C LEU A 117 -8.88 -18.59 -3.75
N PHE A 118 -7.97 -17.62 -3.73
CA PHE A 118 -8.24 -16.23 -4.09
C PHE A 118 -7.73 -15.81 -5.48
N ALA A 119 -6.70 -16.48 -6.00
CA ALA A 119 -6.15 -16.17 -7.32
C ALA A 119 -7.19 -16.24 -8.46
N PRO A 120 -8.10 -17.23 -8.51
CA PRO A 120 -9.16 -17.25 -9.51
C PRO A 120 -10.08 -16.02 -9.47
N ILE A 121 -10.34 -15.47 -8.28
CA ILE A 121 -11.16 -14.25 -8.09
C ILE A 121 -10.43 -13.04 -8.68
N MET A 122 -9.11 -12.91 -8.42
CA MET A 122 -8.28 -11.83 -8.95
C MET A 122 -8.31 -11.83 -10.50
N VAL A 123 -8.08 -13.00 -11.08
CA VAL A 123 -8.07 -13.19 -12.54
C VAL A 123 -9.44 -12.92 -13.15
N GLN A 124 -10.51 -13.40 -12.52
CA GLN A 124 -11.88 -13.19 -13.02
C GLN A 124 -12.25 -11.70 -13.04
N ALA A 125 -11.98 -10.96 -11.96
CA ALA A 125 -12.24 -9.53 -11.89
C ALA A 125 -11.39 -8.72 -12.90
N ALA A 126 -10.12 -9.11 -13.08
CA ALA A 126 -9.27 -8.49 -14.08
C ALA A 126 -9.74 -8.78 -15.51
N ARG A 127 -10.24 -10.00 -15.78
CA ARG A 127 -10.80 -10.37 -17.08
C ARG A 127 -12.07 -9.57 -17.39
N GLU A 128 -12.98 -9.45 -16.44
CA GLU A 128 -14.21 -8.65 -16.58
C GLU A 128 -13.86 -7.17 -16.88
N THR A 129 -12.82 -6.65 -16.26
CA THR A 129 -12.32 -5.30 -16.54
C THR A 129 -11.71 -5.20 -17.92
N ALA A 130 -10.89 -6.18 -18.36
CA ALA A 130 -10.30 -6.22 -19.69
C ALA A 130 -11.38 -6.31 -20.78
N GLU A 131 -12.41 -7.14 -20.60
CA GLU A 131 -13.56 -7.28 -21.51
C GLU A 131 -14.35 -5.96 -21.62
N ARG A 132 -14.57 -5.28 -20.51
CA ARG A 132 -15.25 -3.98 -20.50
C ARG A 132 -14.43 -2.91 -21.27
N TRP A 133 -13.10 -2.87 -21.08
CA TRP A 133 -12.24 -1.92 -21.78
C TRP A 133 -12.10 -2.26 -23.29
N ALA A 134 -12.01 -3.54 -23.62
CA ALA A 134 -11.95 -3.99 -25.02
C ALA A 134 -13.25 -3.65 -25.81
N GLY A 135 -14.38 -3.51 -25.14
CA GLY A 135 -15.63 -3.05 -25.72
C GLY A 135 -15.72 -1.54 -25.98
N LEU A 136 -14.74 -0.76 -25.49
CA LEU A 136 -14.70 0.69 -25.71
C LEU A 136 -14.15 1.00 -27.10
N PRO A 137 -14.57 2.13 -27.73
CA PRO A 137 -13.94 2.61 -28.96
C PRO A 137 -12.43 2.84 -28.77
N ARG A 138 -11.64 2.58 -29.84
CA ARG A 138 -10.22 2.93 -29.83
C ARG A 138 -10.03 4.42 -29.56
N GLY A 139 -9.12 4.77 -28.65
CA GLY A 139 -8.88 6.15 -28.21
C GLY A 139 -9.86 6.64 -27.13
N ALA A 140 -10.81 5.82 -26.70
CA ALA A 140 -11.73 6.20 -25.62
C ALA A 140 -10.96 6.51 -24.32
N PRO A 141 -11.21 7.66 -23.68
CA PRO A 141 -10.55 8.01 -22.44
C PRO A 141 -11.16 7.25 -21.26
N ILE A 142 -10.31 6.73 -20.41
CA ILE A 142 -10.69 6.16 -19.09
C ILE A 142 -9.84 6.81 -18.00
N ASN A 143 -10.38 6.92 -16.79
CA ASN A 143 -9.59 7.29 -15.62
C ASN A 143 -9.01 6.04 -14.98
N VAL A 144 -7.75 5.74 -15.27
CA VAL A 144 -7.06 4.51 -14.81
C VAL A 144 -6.97 4.45 -13.28
N LEU A 145 -6.85 5.59 -12.59
CA LEU A 145 -6.86 5.60 -11.13
C LEU A 145 -8.20 5.08 -10.58
N THR A 146 -9.31 5.54 -11.14
CA THR A 146 -10.66 5.07 -10.76
C THR A 146 -10.90 3.62 -11.18
N GLU A 147 -10.45 3.22 -12.37
CA GLU A 147 -10.58 1.85 -12.87
C GLU A 147 -9.82 0.84 -12.01
N MET A 148 -8.57 1.15 -11.62
CA MET A 148 -7.79 0.29 -10.73
C MET A 148 -8.38 0.24 -9.31
N ALA A 149 -8.91 1.36 -8.81
CA ALA A 149 -9.62 1.38 -7.54
C ALA A 149 -10.89 0.49 -7.59
N THR A 150 -11.63 0.53 -8.70
CA THR A 150 -12.80 -0.33 -8.90
C THR A 150 -12.41 -1.80 -8.98
N LEU A 151 -11.37 -2.14 -9.73
CA LEU A 151 -10.87 -3.52 -9.87
C LEU A 151 -10.44 -4.10 -8.50
N THR A 152 -9.59 -3.39 -7.77
CA THR A 152 -9.09 -3.88 -6.47
C THR A 152 -10.18 -3.89 -5.40
N ALA A 153 -11.14 -2.96 -5.45
CA ALA A 153 -12.32 -2.99 -4.60
C ALA A 153 -13.16 -4.24 -4.85
N GLU A 154 -13.37 -4.60 -6.11
CA GLU A 154 -14.11 -5.81 -6.50
C GLU A 154 -13.39 -7.07 -6.02
N ILE A 155 -12.06 -7.15 -6.23
CA ILE A 155 -11.25 -8.27 -5.76
C ILE A 155 -11.34 -8.40 -4.25
N ILE A 156 -11.10 -7.32 -3.50
CA ILE A 156 -11.10 -7.37 -2.04
C ILE A 156 -12.51 -7.65 -1.49
N CYS A 157 -13.56 -7.12 -2.10
CA CYS A 157 -14.93 -7.44 -1.71
C CYS A 157 -15.24 -8.93 -1.90
N ARG A 158 -14.90 -9.51 -3.05
CA ARG A 158 -15.15 -10.94 -3.34
C ARG A 158 -14.28 -11.85 -2.45
N THR A 159 -13.05 -11.49 -2.15
CA THR A 159 -12.14 -12.31 -1.33
C THR A 159 -12.43 -12.19 0.16
N VAL A 160 -12.75 -10.99 0.65
CA VAL A 160 -13.02 -10.76 2.07
C VAL A 160 -14.42 -11.21 2.45
N PHE A 161 -15.42 -10.81 1.66
CA PHE A 161 -16.84 -10.97 2.01
C PHE A 161 -17.53 -12.13 1.28
N GLY A 162 -16.86 -12.72 0.27
CA GLY A 162 -17.44 -13.72 -0.62
C GLY A 162 -18.17 -13.09 -1.81
N GLN A 163 -18.48 -13.93 -2.80
CA GLN A 163 -19.06 -13.49 -4.07
C GLN A 163 -20.51 -12.94 -3.93
N ARG A 164 -21.15 -13.20 -2.80
CA ARG A 164 -22.56 -12.87 -2.55
C ARG A 164 -22.79 -11.56 -1.80
N LEU A 165 -21.74 -10.74 -1.58
CA LEU A 165 -21.91 -9.44 -0.91
C LEU A 165 -22.99 -8.57 -1.53
N GLY A 166 -23.25 -8.74 -2.82
CA GLY A 166 -24.17 -7.90 -3.58
C GLY A 166 -23.59 -6.52 -3.94
N ALA A 167 -23.87 -6.08 -5.16
CA ALA A 167 -23.30 -4.85 -5.71
C ALA A 167 -23.66 -3.57 -4.90
N ALA A 168 -24.77 -3.59 -4.14
CA ALA A 168 -25.16 -2.46 -3.32
C ALA A 168 -24.24 -2.26 -2.11
N HIS A 169 -23.98 -3.32 -1.35
CA HIS A 169 -23.07 -3.28 -0.19
C HIS A 169 -21.61 -3.01 -0.60
N ALA A 170 -21.16 -3.59 -1.72
CA ALA A 170 -19.84 -3.30 -2.28
C ALA A 170 -19.69 -1.80 -2.61
N ARG A 171 -20.65 -1.20 -3.29
CA ARG A 171 -20.64 0.24 -3.57
C ARG A 171 -20.68 1.10 -2.30
N GLU A 172 -21.53 0.71 -1.34
CA GLU A 172 -21.66 1.43 -0.06
C GLU A 172 -20.34 1.47 0.70
N ILE A 173 -19.65 0.32 0.87
CA ILE A 173 -18.39 0.24 1.61
C ILE A 173 -17.28 1.02 0.91
N VAL A 174 -17.15 0.92 -0.41
CA VAL A 174 -16.15 1.65 -1.21
C VAL A 174 -16.40 3.16 -1.14
N SER A 175 -17.67 3.59 -1.27
CA SER A 175 -18.05 4.99 -1.18
C SER A 175 -17.75 5.58 0.21
N ALA A 176 -18.17 4.89 1.27
CA ALA A 176 -17.95 5.33 2.65
C ALA A 176 -16.45 5.35 3.00
N PHE A 177 -15.68 4.39 2.48
CA PHE A 177 -14.24 4.34 2.66
C PHE A 177 -13.53 5.49 1.95
N SER A 178 -13.89 5.80 0.71
CA SER A 178 -13.37 6.93 -0.04
C SER A 178 -13.69 8.27 0.63
N GLU A 179 -14.90 8.39 1.22
CA GLU A 179 -15.28 9.56 2.02
C GLU A 179 -14.42 9.67 3.27
N TYR A 180 -14.25 8.57 4.02
CA TYR A 180 -13.40 8.52 5.21
C TYR A 180 -11.98 9.00 4.92
N GLN A 181 -11.37 8.48 3.85
CA GLN A 181 -10.01 8.85 3.45
C GLN A 181 -9.84 10.32 3.09
N ARG A 182 -10.85 10.93 2.47
CA ARG A 182 -10.80 12.38 2.18
C ARG A 182 -10.89 13.25 3.42
N LEU A 183 -11.54 12.75 4.46
CA LEU A 183 -11.78 13.48 5.71
C LEU A 183 -10.63 13.37 6.71
N ILE A 184 -9.83 12.28 6.67
CA ILE A 184 -8.72 12.11 7.61
C ILE A 184 -7.56 13.01 7.26
N GLY A 185 -7.11 13.79 8.27
CA GLY A 185 -5.92 14.63 8.15
C GLY A 185 -4.65 13.81 8.33
N GLN A 186 -3.61 14.10 7.55
CA GLN A 186 -2.31 13.43 7.66
C GLN A 186 -1.43 14.01 8.77
N LEU A 187 -1.67 15.25 9.19
CA LEU A 187 -0.88 15.94 10.18
C LEU A 187 -1.71 16.28 11.42
N ASP A 188 -1.33 15.68 12.53
CA ASP A 188 -1.82 16.09 13.85
C ASP A 188 -0.91 17.17 14.41
N ILE A 189 -1.32 18.42 14.19
CA ILE A 189 -0.57 19.59 14.64
C ILE A 189 -0.44 19.61 16.17
N ALA A 190 -1.46 19.16 16.90
CA ALA A 190 -1.45 19.12 18.37
C ALA A 190 -0.31 18.24 18.90
N TYR A 191 -0.05 17.10 18.24
CA TYR A 191 1.09 16.23 18.57
C TYR A 191 2.43 16.97 18.44
N PHE A 192 2.63 17.73 17.36
CA PHE A 192 3.88 18.45 17.14
C PHE A 192 4.09 19.60 18.12
N PHE A 193 3.03 20.16 18.70
CA PHE A 193 3.12 21.11 19.81
C PHE A 193 3.42 20.43 21.16
N GLY A 194 3.53 19.13 21.21
CA GLY A 194 3.88 18.40 22.43
C GLY A 194 2.70 18.13 23.36
N LEU A 195 1.47 18.31 22.88
CA LEU A 195 0.31 17.97 23.68
C LEU A 195 0.30 16.47 24.01
N PRO A 196 0.01 16.08 25.24
CA PRO A 196 0.01 14.70 25.68
C PRO A 196 -0.99 13.85 24.88
N ASP A 197 -0.68 12.56 24.67
CA ASP A 197 -1.54 11.63 23.91
C ASP A 197 -2.87 11.34 24.63
N TRP A 198 -2.91 11.52 25.96
CA TRP A 198 -4.14 11.36 26.77
C TRP A 198 -5.14 12.50 26.59
N LEU A 199 -4.72 13.65 26.04
CA LEU A 199 -5.63 14.76 25.80
C LEU A 199 -6.66 14.37 24.73
N PRO A 200 -7.97 14.49 25.02
CA PRO A 200 -9.01 14.12 24.05
C PRO A 200 -8.85 14.89 22.74
N ARG A 201 -8.71 14.16 21.65
CA ARG A 201 -8.66 14.69 20.29
C ARG A 201 -9.93 14.31 19.59
N PHE A 202 -10.73 15.30 19.26
CA PHE A 202 -12.05 15.08 18.70
C PHE A 202 -11.97 14.87 17.18
N HIS A 203 -12.56 13.78 16.73
CA HIS A 203 -12.83 13.59 15.30
C HIS A 203 -14.08 14.35 14.89
N SER A 204 -14.06 14.90 13.67
CA SER A 204 -15.23 15.57 13.13
C SER A 204 -16.44 14.61 13.08
N PRO A 205 -17.68 15.13 13.21
CA PRO A 205 -18.87 14.31 13.04
C PRO A 205 -18.92 13.57 11.70
N ALA A 206 -18.34 14.15 10.65
CA ALA A 206 -18.25 13.53 9.33
C ALA A 206 -17.39 12.26 9.34
N ILE A 207 -16.19 12.30 9.96
CA ILE A 207 -15.32 11.13 10.12
C ILE A 207 -16.03 9.99 10.86
N ARG A 208 -16.70 10.34 11.98
CA ARG A 208 -17.45 9.35 12.77
C ARG A 208 -18.62 8.75 11.99
N ARG A 209 -19.33 9.54 11.19
CA ARG A 209 -20.42 9.06 10.33
C ARG A 209 -19.89 8.11 9.24
N ALA A 210 -18.81 8.48 8.56
CA ALA A 210 -18.20 7.62 7.55
C ALA A 210 -17.72 6.28 8.13
N ALA A 211 -17.02 6.30 9.28
CA ALA A 211 -16.62 5.08 9.99
C ALA A 211 -17.83 4.22 10.38
N LYS A 212 -18.90 4.83 10.91
CA LYS A 212 -20.11 4.10 11.31
C LYS A 212 -20.82 3.44 10.12
N ARG A 213 -20.85 4.10 8.95
CA ARG A 213 -21.41 3.50 7.72
C ARG A 213 -20.64 2.24 7.34
N ILE A 214 -19.30 2.30 7.36
CA ILE A 214 -18.44 1.14 7.08
C ILE A 214 -18.71 0.03 8.10
N HIS A 215 -18.71 0.34 9.40
CA HIS A 215 -18.97 -0.64 10.45
C HIS A 215 -20.34 -1.31 10.30
N ASN A 216 -21.40 -0.56 9.97
CA ASN A 216 -22.74 -1.13 9.77
C ASN A 216 -22.75 -2.16 8.63
N VAL A 217 -22.07 -1.87 7.51
CA VAL A 217 -21.96 -2.83 6.39
C VAL A 217 -21.15 -4.06 6.82
N LEU A 218 -20.02 -3.86 7.49
CA LEU A 218 -19.20 -4.97 7.99
C LEU A 218 -19.95 -5.86 8.97
N ASP A 219 -20.68 -5.27 9.94
CA ASP A 219 -21.48 -6.03 10.91
C ASP A 219 -22.57 -6.85 10.22
N GLN A 220 -23.22 -6.29 9.19
CA GLN A 220 -24.21 -7.04 8.40
C GLN A 220 -23.57 -8.21 7.66
N VAL A 221 -22.46 -7.98 6.97
CA VAL A 221 -21.75 -9.02 6.22
C VAL A 221 -21.23 -10.13 7.14
N ILE A 222 -20.73 -9.79 8.32
CA ILE A 222 -20.28 -10.77 9.32
C ILE A 222 -21.44 -11.63 9.80
N ARG A 223 -22.61 -11.04 10.09
CA ARG A 223 -23.83 -11.79 10.45
C ARG A 223 -24.25 -12.73 9.32
N ASP A 224 -24.37 -12.21 8.10
CA ASP A 224 -24.76 -12.99 6.92
C ASP A 224 -23.81 -14.16 6.64
N CYS A 225 -22.50 -13.95 6.88
CA CYS A 225 -21.50 -15.01 6.72
C CYS A 225 -21.64 -16.07 7.82
N ARG A 226 -21.88 -15.65 9.07
CA ARG A 226 -22.09 -16.57 10.21
C ARG A 226 -23.30 -17.48 9.97
N ASP A 227 -24.41 -16.92 9.49
CA ASP A 227 -25.65 -17.68 9.18
C ASP A 227 -25.45 -18.69 8.05
N ARG A 228 -24.43 -18.50 7.23
CA ARG A 228 -24.13 -19.31 6.03
C ARG A 228 -22.85 -20.17 6.17
N LEU A 229 -22.32 -20.37 7.35
CA LEU A 229 -21.10 -21.20 7.55
C LEU A 229 -21.21 -22.61 6.93
N SER A 230 -22.43 -23.14 6.84
CA SER A 230 -22.72 -24.45 6.23
C SER A 230 -22.69 -24.46 4.68
N SER A 231 -22.63 -23.30 4.02
CA SER A 231 -22.74 -23.22 2.55
C SER A 231 -21.48 -23.64 1.78
N GLY A 232 -20.36 -23.85 2.47
CA GLY A 232 -19.09 -24.22 1.83
C GLY A 232 -18.34 -23.08 1.13
N GLU A 233 -18.92 -21.89 1.01
CA GLU A 233 -18.27 -20.72 0.40
C GLU A 233 -17.09 -20.26 1.26
N ILE A 234 -15.92 -20.09 0.65
CA ILE A 234 -14.72 -19.65 1.35
C ILE A 234 -14.53 -18.14 1.14
N SER A 235 -14.36 -17.42 2.26
CA SER A 235 -14.02 -16.00 2.28
C SER A 235 -13.10 -15.70 3.45
N MET A 236 -12.40 -14.56 3.44
CA MET A 236 -11.53 -14.19 4.56
C MET A 236 -12.34 -13.96 5.86
N ILE A 237 -13.59 -13.46 5.77
CA ILE A 237 -14.47 -13.33 6.94
C ILE A 237 -14.78 -14.71 7.54
N ARG A 238 -15.02 -15.72 6.73
CA ARG A 238 -15.21 -17.09 7.22
C ARG A 238 -13.97 -17.60 7.92
N LEU A 239 -12.79 -17.43 7.32
CA LEU A 239 -11.53 -17.82 7.93
C LEU A 239 -11.29 -17.08 9.26
N LEU A 240 -11.68 -15.79 9.36
CA LEU A 240 -11.62 -15.01 10.60
C LEU A 240 -12.57 -15.53 11.68
N LEU A 241 -13.80 -15.93 11.30
CA LEU A 241 -14.80 -16.52 12.23
C LEU A 241 -14.33 -17.86 12.81
N GLU A 242 -13.65 -18.67 11.99
CA GLU A 242 -13.13 -19.99 12.37
C GLU A 242 -11.79 -19.91 13.11
N ALA A 243 -11.05 -18.80 12.95
CA ALA A 243 -9.71 -18.62 13.50
C ALA A 243 -9.72 -18.57 15.03
N ARG A 244 -8.68 -19.15 15.61
CA ARG A 244 -8.41 -19.14 17.06
C ARG A 244 -6.97 -18.69 17.30
N ASP A 245 -6.74 -17.97 18.38
CA ASP A 245 -5.37 -17.67 18.82
C ASP A 245 -4.65 -18.99 19.17
N PRO A 246 -3.54 -19.31 18.52
CA PRO A 246 -2.83 -20.57 18.76
C PRO A 246 -2.27 -20.71 20.19
N GLU A 247 -2.12 -19.61 20.94
CA GLU A 247 -1.65 -19.64 22.33
C GLU A 247 -2.79 -19.82 23.35
N THR A 248 -3.94 -19.18 23.12
CA THR A 248 -5.04 -19.16 24.09
C THR A 248 -6.24 -20.02 23.68
N GLY A 249 -6.35 -20.41 22.41
CA GLY A 249 -7.52 -21.10 21.84
C GLY A 249 -8.72 -20.17 21.61
N GLU A 250 -8.64 -18.90 22.03
CA GLU A 250 -9.75 -17.97 22.00
C GLU A 250 -10.03 -17.40 20.60
N PRO A 251 -11.29 -17.24 20.20
CA PRO A 251 -11.67 -16.57 18.98
C PRO A 251 -11.50 -15.05 19.09
N LEU A 252 -11.66 -14.35 17.98
CA LEU A 252 -11.90 -12.90 17.97
C LEU A 252 -13.32 -12.61 18.48
N ASP A 253 -13.47 -11.61 19.35
CA ASP A 253 -14.78 -11.06 19.67
C ASP A 253 -15.35 -10.28 18.48
N GLU A 254 -16.63 -9.88 18.55
CA GLU A 254 -17.33 -9.21 17.43
C GLU A 254 -16.68 -7.87 17.03
N ALA A 255 -16.23 -7.09 18.02
CA ALA A 255 -15.57 -5.81 17.75
C ALA A 255 -14.23 -6.04 17.07
N ALA A 256 -13.45 -7.00 17.56
CA ALA A 256 -12.18 -7.39 16.98
C ALA A 256 -12.34 -7.92 15.55
N LEU A 257 -13.31 -8.78 15.31
CA LEU A 257 -13.60 -9.33 13.99
C LEU A 257 -13.92 -8.22 12.98
N ARG A 258 -14.81 -7.28 13.36
CA ARG A 258 -15.13 -6.10 12.55
C ARG A 258 -13.90 -5.23 12.28
N ASN A 259 -13.08 -4.97 13.32
CA ASN A 259 -11.89 -4.17 13.18
C ASN A 259 -10.88 -4.81 12.21
N GLU A 260 -10.69 -6.13 12.29
CA GLU A 260 -9.79 -6.83 11.37
C GLU A 260 -10.35 -6.91 9.94
N ALA A 261 -11.66 -7.07 9.76
CA ALA A 261 -12.29 -6.97 8.46
C ALA A 261 -12.08 -5.58 7.81
N ALA A 262 -12.20 -4.52 8.61
CA ALA A 262 -11.90 -3.16 8.19
C ALA A 262 -10.42 -2.97 7.83
N VAL A 263 -9.49 -3.56 8.62
CA VAL A 263 -8.05 -3.53 8.34
C VAL A 263 -7.73 -4.21 7.01
N ILE A 264 -8.24 -5.43 6.77
CA ILE A 264 -7.96 -6.19 5.55
C ILE A 264 -8.51 -5.45 4.34
N PHE A 265 -9.75 -4.96 4.41
CA PHE A 265 -10.37 -4.19 3.31
C PHE A 265 -9.55 -2.93 2.99
N MET A 266 -9.23 -2.11 4.00
CA MET A 266 -8.45 -0.89 3.83
C MET A 266 -7.08 -1.18 3.21
N ALA A 267 -6.38 -2.17 3.73
CA ALA A 267 -5.01 -2.47 3.31
C ALA A 267 -4.93 -3.02 1.88
N GLY A 268 -5.90 -3.86 1.48
CA GLY A 268 -5.89 -4.51 0.18
C GLY A 268 -6.40 -3.65 -0.97
N HIS A 269 -7.29 -2.70 -0.71
CA HIS A 269 -7.91 -1.89 -1.76
C HIS A 269 -6.96 -0.83 -2.36
N GLU A 270 -6.65 0.21 -1.60
CA GLU A 270 -6.02 1.42 -2.16
C GLU A 270 -4.55 1.24 -2.51
N THR A 271 -3.81 0.42 -1.75
CA THR A 271 -2.38 0.22 -1.98
C THR A 271 -2.12 -0.44 -3.33
N THR A 272 -2.86 -1.50 -3.63
CA THR A 272 -2.76 -2.23 -4.90
C THR A 272 -3.30 -1.38 -6.06
N ALA A 273 -4.44 -0.68 -5.87
CA ALA A 273 -5.01 0.22 -6.87
C ALA A 273 -4.01 1.27 -7.36
N ASN A 274 -3.40 2.00 -6.43
CA ASN A 274 -2.43 3.03 -6.77
C ASN A 274 -1.17 2.45 -7.41
N SER A 275 -0.70 1.29 -6.95
CA SER A 275 0.46 0.61 -7.54
C SER A 275 0.18 0.18 -8.98
N LEU A 276 -0.99 -0.38 -9.27
CA LEU A 276 -1.42 -0.73 -10.63
C LEU A 276 -1.60 0.51 -11.52
N ALA A 277 -2.17 1.58 -11.00
CA ALA A 277 -2.31 2.84 -11.74
C ALA A 277 -0.93 3.41 -12.14
N TRP A 278 0.04 3.40 -11.22
CA TRP A 278 1.42 3.76 -11.51
C TRP A 278 2.08 2.81 -12.53
N THR A 279 1.82 1.51 -12.45
CA THR A 279 2.33 0.52 -13.42
C THR A 279 1.85 0.86 -14.84
N TRP A 280 0.57 1.15 -15.02
CA TRP A 280 0.02 1.55 -16.32
C TRP A 280 0.61 2.86 -16.83
N TYR A 281 0.77 3.84 -15.96
CA TYR A 281 1.43 5.09 -16.33
C TYR A 281 2.86 4.83 -16.83
N LEU A 282 3.67 4.09 -16.07
CA LEU A 282 5.06 3.80 -16.41
C LEU A 282 5.18 3.01 -17.71
N LEU A 283 4.34 2.00 -17.91
CA LEU A 283 4.29 1.24 -19.17
C LEU A 283 3.96 2.12 -20.37
N SER A 284 3.06 3.08 -20.21
CA SER A 284 2.69 4.01 -21.30
C SER A 284 3.81 4.97 -21.69
N GLN A 285 4.77 5.21 -20.78
CA GLN A 285 5.89 6.13 -21.00
C GLN A 285 7.20 5.42 -21.37
N ALA A 286 7.26 4.09 -21.20
CA ALA A 286 8.44 3.28 -21.48
C ALA A 286 8.12 2.16 -22.50
N PRO A 287 8.02 2.49 -23.81
CA PRO A 287 7.60 1.52 -24.84
C PRO A 287 8.43 0.25 -24.89
N GLN A 288 9.74 0.35 -24.68
CA GLN A 288 10.64 -0.82 -24.71
C GLN A 288 10.37 -1.77 -23.54
N VAL A 289 10.02 -1.23 -22.37
CA VAL A 289 9.62 -2.04 -21.21
C VAL A 289 8.28 -2.71 -21.48
N ALA A 290 7.34 -1.97 -22.04
CA ALA A 290 6.03 -2.50 -22.42
C ALA A 290 6.14 -3.63 -23.44
N GLU A 291 6.93 -3.47 -24.50
CA GLU A 291 7.20 -4.50 -25.52
C GLU A 291 7.77 -5.78 -24.90
N ARG A 292 8.75 -5.65 -24.02
CA ARG A 292 9.33 -6.81 -23.34
C ARG A 292 8.32 -7.52 -22.44
N LEU A 293 7.48 -6.78 -21.72
CA LEU A 293 6.39 -7.34 -20.93
C LEU A 293 5.40 -8.12 -21.82
N TRP A 294 5.00 -7.55 -22.95
CA TRP A 294 4.09 -8.24 -23.88
C TRP A 294 4.71 -9.49 -24.48
N THR A 295 6.01 -9.45 -24.79
CA THR A 295 6.76 -10.62 -25.26
C THR A 295 6.74 -11.74 -24.23
N GLU A 296 7.00 -11.45 -22.95
CA GLU A 296 6.89 -12.44 -21.88
C GLU A 296 5.47 -13.02 -21.81
N LEU A 297 4.45 -12.15 -21.82
CA LEU A 297 3.06 -12.61 -21.75
C LEU A 297 2.68 -13.54 -22.92
N ALA A 298 3.13 -13.22 -24.13
CA ALA A 298 2.91 -14.06 -25.29
C ALA A 298 3.63 -15.42 -25.16
N GLN A 299 4.86 -15.43 -24.68
CA GLN A 299 5.65 -16.65 -24.51
C GLN A 299 5.13 -17.55 -23.39
N VAL A 300 4.78 -16.97 -22.23
CA VAL A 300 4.36 -17.74 -21.04
C VAL A 300 2.90 -18.16 -21.14
N LEU A 301 2.04 -17.27 -21.63
CA LEU A 301 0.60 -17.51 -21.59
C LEU A 301 0.00 -17.94 -22.95
N GLY A 302 0.62 -17.59 -24.07
CA GLY A 302 0.11 -17.96 -25.39
C GLY A 302 -1.34 -17.52 -25.65
N GLY A 303 -1.78 -16.42 -25.04
CA GLY A 303 -3.15 -15.90 -25.14
C GLY A 303 -4.16 -16.53 -24.16
N ARG A 304 -3.80 -17.56 -23.38
CA ARG A 304 -4.66 -18.11 -22.34
C ARG A 304 -4.72 -17.20 -21.11
N VAL A 305 -5.75 -17.37 -20.32
CA VAL A 305 -5.91 -16.68 -19.03
C VAL A 305 -4.83 -17.14 -18.05
N PRO A 306 -4.13 -16.25 -17.33
CA PRO A 306 -3.12 -16.62 -16.35
C PRO A 306 -3.76 -17.34 -15.15
N THR A 307 -2.96 -18.19 -14.51
CA THR A 307 -3.29 -18.89 -13.26
C THR A 307 -2.24 -18.59 -12.20
N LEU A 308 -2.46 -19.04 -10.98
CA LEU A 308 -1.46 -18.90 -9.90
C LEU A 308 -0.13 -19.58 -10.26
N ASP A 309 -0.18 -20.71 -11.00
CA ASP A 309 1.01 -21.48 -11.39
C ASP A 309 1.89 -20.75 -12.41
N ASP A 310 1.35 -19.73 -13.07
CA ASP A 310 2.12 -18.91 -14.01
C ASP A 310 2.94 -17.81 -13.32
N VAL A 311 2.57 -17.41 -12.12
CA VAL A 311 3.19 -16.29 -11.39
C VAL A 311 4.71 -16.43 -11.25
N PRO A 312 5.28 -17.63 -10.96
CA PRO A 312 6.74 -17.82 -10.93
C PRO A 312 7.43 -17.58 -12.28
N ASN A 313 6.73 -17.77 -13.40
CA ASN A 313 7.26 -17.63 -14.76
C ASN A 313 7.07 -16.22 -15.34
N LEU A 314 6.19 -15.40 -14.75
CA LEU A 314 5.94 -14.00 -15.12
C LEU A 314 6.99 -13.08 -14.47
N THR A 315 8.27 -13.38 -14.68
CA THR A 315 9.40 -12.76 -13.99
C THR A 315 9.57 -11.27 -14.34
N TYR A 316 9.38 -10.94 -15.62
CA TYR A 316 9.49 -9.55 -16.08
C TYR A 316 8.25 -8.72 -15.69
N THR A 317 7.06 -9.29 -15.78
CA THR A 317 5.83 -8.67 -15.28
C THR A 317 5.95 -8.33 -13.79
N ARG A 318 6.49 -9.27 -13.00
CA ARG A 318 6.81 -9.04 -11.59
C ARG A 318 7.86 -7.94 -11.42
N ALA A 319 8.95 -7.97 -12.20
CA ALA A 319 10.01 -6.97 -12.15
C ALA A 319 9.51 -5.54 -12.45
N VAL A 320 8.62 -5.41 -13.42
CA VAL A 320 7.93 -4.15 -13.75
C VAL A 320 7.15 -3.63 -12.54
N PHE A 321 6.40 -4.49 -11.87
CA PHE A 321 5.64 -4.09 -10.68
C PHE A 321 6.56 -3.74 -9.51
N GLU A 322 7.60 -4.53 -9.23
CA GLU A 322 8.56 -4.26 -8.15
C GLU A 322 9.31 -2.94 -8.37
N GLU A 323 9.70 -2.62 -9.60
CA GLU A 323 10.32 -1.33 -9.94
C GLU A 323 9.30 -0.18 -9.83
N THR A 324 8.05 -0.42 -10.18
CA THR A 324 6.98 0.57 -9.96
C THR A 324 6.86 0.93 -8.48
N VAL A 325 6.76 -0.05 -7.57
CA VAL A 325 6.62 0.24 -6.14
C VAL A 325 7.94 0.66 -5.48
N ARG A 326 9.09 0.46 -6.13
CA ARG A 326 10.34 1.10 -5.74
C ARG A 326 10.24 2.61 -5.97
N LEU A 327 9.87 3.01 -7.18
CA LEU A 327 9.75 4.42 -7.55
C LEU A 327 8.55 5.11 -6.90
N TYR A 328 7.43 4.42 -6.82
CA TYR A 328 6.18 4.94 -6.27
C TYR A 328 5.66 4.01 -5.17
N PRO A 329 6.35 3.95 -4.00
CA PRO A 329 5.91 3.09 -2.90
C PRO A 329 4.51 3.53 -2.43
N PRO A 330 3.51 2.64 -2.42
CA PRO A 330 2.14 3.01 -2.03
C PRO A 330 2.09 3.57 -0.61
N VAL A 331 3.00 3.12 0.27
CA VAL A 331 3.20 3.67 1.63
C VAL A 331 4.57 4.35 1.68
N PRO A 332 4.68 5.65 1.35
CA PRO A 332 5.96 6.34 1.22
C PRO A 332 6.61 6.71 2.55
N LEU A 333 5.92 6.50 3.67
CA LEU A 333 6.36 6.81 5.02
C LEU A 333 5.92 5.73 6.00
N LEU A 334 6.87 5.17 6.75
CA LEU A 334 6.65 4.25 7.87
C LEU A 334 7.10 4.94 9.16
N ALA A 335 6.16 5.36 10.02
CA ALA A 335 6.47 6.08 11.24
C ALA A 335 6.15 5.26 12.50
N ARG A 336 7.05 5.33 13.47
CA ARG A 336 6.98 4.71 14.79
C ARG A 336 7.23 5.75 15.87
N GLN A 337 6.78 5.45 17.08
CA GLN A 337 7.11 6.21 18.28
C GLN A 337 8.08 5.41 19.14
N ALA A 338 9.15 6.05 19.61
CA ALA A 338 10.05 5.48 20.59
C ALA A 338 9.33 5.31 21.93
N LEU A 339 9.31 4.08 22.48
CA LEU A 339 8.64 3.73 23.74
C LEU A 339 9.52 3.94 24.96
N ARG A 340 10.83 4.05 24.75
CA ARG A 340 11.87 4.30 25.74
C ARG A 340 13.07 4.94 25.08
N ASP A 341 14.01 5.42 25.89
CA ASP A 341 15.31 5.87 25.37
C ASP A 341 16.03 4.69 24.72
N GLU A 342 16.56 4.90 23.54
CA GLU A 342 17.23 3.88 22.74
C GLU A 342 18.34 4.52 21.89
N THR A 343 19.12 3.69 21.21
CA THR A 343 20.15 4.15 20.25
C THR A 343 19.92 3.55 18.87
N ILE A 344 20.14 4.35 17.83
CA ILE A 344 20.17 3.87 16.44
C ILE A 344 21.56 4.13 15.91
N ARG A 345 22.36 3.08 15.72
CA ARG A 345 23.76 3.17 15.30
C ARG A 345 24.56 4.22 16.09
N GLY A 346 24.49 4.14 17.42
CA GLY A 346 25.20 5.03 18.35
C GLY A 346 24.62 6.43 18.50
N ARG A 347 23.49 6.74 17.85
CA ARG A 347 22.79 8.03 18.00
C ARG A 347 21.68 7.89 19.03
N PRO A 348 21.66 8.71 20.09
CA PRO A 348 20.61 8.64 21.11
C PRO A 348 19.26 9.09 20.54
N VAL A 349 18.25 8.26 20.75
CA VAL A 349 16.83 8.48 20.39
C VAL A 349 16.02 8.50 21.66
N PRO A 350 15.66 9.68 22.19
CA PRO A 350 14.86 9.79 23.41
C PRO A 350 13.46 9.22 23.23
N GLU A 351 12.88 8.76 24.35
CA GLU A 351 11.48 8.37 24.43
C GLU A 351 10.55 9.43 23.83
N GLY A 352 9.46 8.99 23.17
CA GLY A 352 8.50 9.87 22.51
C GLY A 352 8.96 10.43 21.16
N SER A 353 10.22 10.19 20.73
CA SER A 353 10.69 10.57 19.40
C SER A 353 9.92 9.84 18.30
N LEU A 354 9.77 10.48 17.13
CA LEU A 354 9.33 9.79 15.92
C LEU A 354 10.51 9.18 15.18
N VAL A 355 10.47 7.88 14.97
CA VAL A 355 11.43 7.13 14.18
C VAL A 355 10.75 6.67 12.90
N MET A 356 11.34 7.03 11.77
CA MET A 356 10.72 6.84 10.47
C MET A 356 11.66 6.11 9.51
N VAL A 357 11.09 5.28 8.65
CA VAL A 357 11.68 4.94 7.35
C VAL A 357 10.82 5.62 6.29
N VAL A 358 11.47 6.22 5.32
CA VAL A 358 10.81 6.89 4.20
C VAL A 358 11.20 6.13 2.93
N PRO A 359 10.39 5.12 2.51
CA PRO A 359 10.66 4.36 1.28
C PRO A 359 10.87 5.27 0.07
N TRP A 360 10.18 6.40 -0.01
CA TRP A 360 10.42 7.40 -1.05
C TRP A 360 11.87 7.87 -1.17
N LEU A 361 12.58 8.05 -0.04
CA LEU A 361 14.00 8.42 0.00
C LEU A 361 14.91 7.20 -0.19
N LEU A 362 14.67 6.16 0.63
CA LEU A 362 15.53 4.98 0.68
C LEU A 362 15.56 4.24 -0.66
N HIS A 363 14.41 4.12 -1.35
CA HIS A 363 14.32 3.50 -2.66
C HIS A 363 14.95 4.35 -3.79
N ARG A 364 15.29 5.60 -3.51
CA ARG A 364 16.00 6.51 -4.41
C ARG A 364 17.37 6.94 -3.89
N HIS A 365 17.85 6.28 -2.84
CA HIS A 365 19.12 6.65 -2.20
C HIS A 365 20.30 6.39 -3.15
N ARG A 366 21.08 7.46 -3.45
CA ARG A 366 22.14 7.44 -4.47
C ARG A 366 23.29 6.46 -4.16
N LYS A 367 23.51 6.14 -2.88
CA LYS A 367 24.53 5.15 -2.46
C LYS A 367 24.10 3.71 -2.74
N PHE A 368 22.81 3.40 -2.71
CA PHE A 368 22.31 2.02 -2.79
C PHE A 368 21.69 1.69 -4.15
N TRP A 369 21.37 2.70 -4.96
CA TRP A 369 20.72 2.52 -6.25
C TRP A 369 21.48 3.27 -7.35
N GLY A 370 22.05 2.56 -8.31
CA GLY A 370 22.58 3.18 -9.53
C GLY A 370 21.42 3.76 -10.36
N LYS A 371 21.53 5.00 -10.86
CA LYS A 371 20.45 5.70 -11.58
C LYS A 371 19.11 5.65 -10.82
N PRO A 372 19.05 6.18 -9.59
CA PRO A 372 17.96 5.92 -8.64
C PRO A 372 16.59 6.41 -9.11
N ASP A 373 16.54 7.43 -9.94
CA ASP A 373 15.27 8.03 -10.42
C ASP A 373 14.77 7.43 -11.74
N HIS A 374 15.53 6.50 -12.37
CA HIS A 374 15.16 5.88 -13.64
C HIS A 374 14.29 4.65 -13.42
N PHE A 375 13.39 4.40 -14.36
CA PHE A 375 12.55 3.20 -14.41
C PHE A 375 13.29 2.07 -15.13
N ILE A 376 13.82 1.12 -14.37
CA ILE A 376 14.67 0.01 -14.84
C ILE A 376 14.19 -1.29 -14.19
N PRO A 377 13.17 -1.97 -14.74
CA PRO A 377 12.65 -3.24 -14.19
C PRO A 377 13.69 -4.34 -14.04
N GLU A 378 14.72 -4.34 -14.88
CA GLU A 378 15.81 -5.33 -14.90
C GLU A 378 16.51 -5.47 -13.53
N ARG A 379 16.44 -4.48 -12.64
CA ARG A 379 16.96 -4.56 -11.26
C ARG A 379 16.34 -5.71 -10.46
N PHE A 380 15.11 -6.07 -10.80
CA PHE A 380 14.32 -7.05 -10.06
C PHE A 380 14.30 -8.42 -10.71
N LEU A 381 14.95 -8.60 -11.85
CA LEU A 381 15.14 -9.91 -12.45
C LEU A 381 15.98 -10.83 -11.55
N PRO A 382 15.73 -12.16 -11.58
CA PRO A 382 16.44 -13.13 -10.72
C PRO A 382 17.96 -13.04 -10.84
N GLU A 383 18.50 -12.86 -12.04
CA GLU A 383 19.94 -12.75 -12.32
C GLU A 383 20.59 -11.53 -11.67
N ASN A 384 19.81 -10.50 -11.35
CA ASN A 384 20.29 -9.27 -10.71
C ASN A 384 20.04 -9.24 -9.19
N ALA A 385 19.50 -10.34 -8.61
CA ALA A 385 19.17 -10.40 -7.18
C ALA A 385 20.39 -10.15 -6.27
N GLN A 386 21.57 -10.57 -6.67
CA GLN A 386 22.84 -10.41 -5.96
C GLN A 386 23.27 -8.93 -5.80
N TYR A 387 22.81 -8.03 -6.65
CA TYR A 387 23.15 -6.60 -6.59
C TYR A 387 22.20 -5.79 -5.70
N ARG A 388 21.14 -6.43 -5.18
CA ARG A 388 20.18 -5.76 -4.32
C ARG A 388 20.68 -5.73 -2.88
N VAL A 389 20.84 -4.54 -2.35
CA VAL A 389 21.26 -4.36 -0.95
C VAL A 389 20.07 -4.68 -0.03
N ARG A 390 20.27 -5.64 0.87
CA ARG A 390 19.26 -6.01 1.87
C ARG A 390 18.82 -4.76 2.65
N HIS A 391 17.52 -4.60 2.90
CA HIS A 391 16.89 -3.46 3.59
C HIS A 391 16.99 -2.11 2.85
N ALA A 392 17.50 -2.06 1.61
CA ALA A 392 17.39 -0.87 0.76
C ALA A 392 16.05 -0.80 -0.01
N TYR A 393 15.31 -1.92 -0.06
CA TYR A 393 14.00 -2.07 -0.73
C TYR A 393 12.95 -2.59 0.25
N LEU A 394 11.96 -1.78 0.59
CA LEU A 394 10.99 -2.04 1.67
C LEU A 394 9.55 -1.71 1.26
N PRO A 395 9.04 -2.21 0.13
CA PRO A 395 7.68 -1.87 -0.31
C PRO A 395 6.61 -2.41 0.64
N PHE A 396 6.93 -3.47 1.39
CA PHE A 396 6.07 -4.14 2.36
C PHE A 396 6.54 -3.99 3.81
N SER A 397 7.36 -2.95 4.13
CA SER A 397 7.99 -2.78 5.44
C SER A 397 9.01 -3.89 5.75
N VAL A 398 9.47 -3.98 7.01
CA VAL A 398 10.50 -4.93 7.47
C VAL A 398 10.30 -5.27 8.94
N GLY A 399 10.94 -6.35 9.39
CA GLY A 399 10.91 -6.83 10.77
C GLY A 399 9.56 -7.47 11.15
N PRO A 400 9.24 -7.59 12.44
CA PRO A 400 8.04 -8.27 12.90
C PRO A 400 6.74 -7.65 12.35
N ARG A 401 6.77 -6.35 12.02
CA ARG A 401 5.63 -5.63 11.45
C ARG A 401 5.64 -5.54 9.92
N ILE A 402 6.32 -6.47 9.25
CA ILE A 402 6.22 -6.66 7.80
C ILE A 402 4.76 -6.87 7.38
N CYS A 403 4.40 -6.41 6.20
CA CYS A 403 3.05 -6.59 5.67
C CYS A 403 2.62 -8.07 5.68
N ALA A 404 1.49 -8.36 6.30
CA ALA A 404 0.94 -9.71 6.33
C ALA A 404 0.46 -10.17 4.94
N GLY A 405 -0.08 -9.24 4.16
CA GLY A 405 -0.61 -9.48 2.81
C GLY A 405 0.39 -9.29 1.68
N ALA A 406 1.72 -9.31 1.95
CA ALA A 406 2.72 -9.05 0.90
C ALA A 406 2.62 -10.03 -0.28
N ALA A 407 2.48 -11.33 0.01
CA ALA A 407 2.32 -12.36 -1.02
C ALA A 407 1.00 -12.18 -1.79
N PHE A 408 -0.09 -11.87 -1.09
CA PHE A 408 -1.39 -11.62 -1.69
C PHE A 408 -1.33 -10.42 -2.65
N GLY A 409 -0.86 -9.25 -2.19
CA GLY A 409 -0.80 -8.05 -3.01
C GLY A 409 0.15 -8.15 -4.21
N LEU A 410 1.28 -8.85 -4.06
CA LEU A 410 2.20 -9.09 -5.18
C LEU A 410 1.58 -10.03 -6.22
N THR A 411 0.93 -11.12 -5.78
CA THR A 411 0.24 -12.07 -6.67
C THR A 411 -0.92 -11.38 -7.40
N GLU A 412 -1.73 -10.62 -6.68
CA GLU A 412 -2.81 -9.81 -7.26
C GLU A 412 -2.28 -8.87 -8.34
N ALA A 413 -1.22 -8.12 -8.04
CA ALA A 413 -0.66 -7.18 -8.99
C ALA A 413 -0.12 -7.85 -10.26
N VAL A 414 0.59 -8.98 -10.12
CA VAL A 414 1.11 -9.74 -11.27
C VAL A 414 -0.02 -10.30 -12.12
N LEU A 415 -1.00 -10.96 -11.50
CA LEU A 415 -2.13 -11.56 -12.21
C LEU A 415 -3.01 -10.50 -12.90
N CYS A 416 -3.30 -9.38 -12.21
CA CYS A 416 -4.06 -8.27 -12.80
C CYS A 416 -3.31 -7.64 -13.98
N THR A 417 -2.02 -7.34 -13.81
CA THR A 417 -1.19 -6.78 -14.88
C THR A 417 -1.14 -7.72 -16.08
N ALA A 418 -0.87 -9.01 -15.86
CA ALA A 418 -0.80 -10.01 -16.92
C ALA A 418 -2.13 -10.17 -17.65
N THR A 419 -3.25 -10.24 -16.91
CA THR A 419 -4.59 -10.41 -17.50
C THR A 419 -4.99 -9.22 -18.36
N LEU A 420 -4.79 -8.00 -17.84
CA LEU A 420 -5.15 -6.77 -18.56
C LEU A 420 -4.21 -6.52 -19.74
N ALA A 421 -2.89 -6.64 -19.56
CA ALA A 421 -1.91 -6.29 -20.57
C ALA A 421 -1.86 -7.25 -21.77
N GLN A 422 -2.42 -8.45 -21.67
CA GLN A 422 -2.59 -9.31 -22.84
C GLN A 422 -3.57 -8.73 -23.88
N ARG A 423 -4.56 -7.95 -23.45
CA ARG A 423 -5.67 -7.49 -24.29
C ARG A 423 -5.71 -6.01 -24.50
N ILE A 424 -5.07 -5.22 -23.65
CA ILE A 424 -5.22 -3.78 -23.57
C ILE A 424 -3.86 -3.10 -23.66
N ARG A 425 -3.82 -2.02 -24.43
CA ARG A 425 -2.76 -1.02 -24.45
C ARG A 425 -3.35 0.31 -23.99
N LEU A 426 -2.62 1.03 -23.18
CA LEU A 426 -3.04 2.35 -22.70
C LEU A 426 -2.00 3.39 -23.09
N ARG A 427 -2.45 4.52 -23.60
CA ARG A 427 -1.62 5.70 -23.88
C ARG A 427 -2.09 6.86 -23.01
N LEU A 428 -1.16 7.58 -22.39
CA LEU A 428 -1.49 8.78 -21.63
C LEU A 428 -2.22 9.80 -22.51
N ALA A 429 -3.31 10.39 -22.02
CA ALA A 429 -3.99 11.45 -22.75
C ALA A 429 -3.09 12.70 -22.85
N PRO A 430 -3.12 13.44 -23.99
CA PRO A 430 -2.14 14.48 -24.27
C PRO A 430 -2.09 15.65 -23.30
N ASP A 431 -3.20 15.93 -22.63
CA ASP A 431 -3.40 17.08 -21.72
C ASP A 431 -3.16 16.72 -20.24
N VAL A 432 -2.72 15.49 -19.94
CA VAL A 432 -2.54 15.02 -18.56
C VAL A 432 -1.10 15.20 -18.12
N VAL A 433 -0.94 16.00 -17.05
CA VAL A 433 0.32 16.13 -16.32
C VAL A 433 0.23 15.26 -15.07
N VAL A 434 1.10 14.24 -15.01
CA VAL A 434 1.14 13.31 -13.88
C VAL A 434 2.16 13.78 -12.84
N MET A 435 1.73 13.94 -11.59
CA MET A 435 2.60 14.29 -10.48
C MET A 435 2.23 13.46 -9.24
N PRO A 436 3.21 12.83 -8.57
CA PRO A 436 2.92 12.04 -7.38
C PRO A 436 2.40 12.91 -6.23
N ILE A 437 1.25 12.52 -5.68
CA ILE A 437 0.63 13.16 -4.52
C ILE A 437 0.57 12.14 -3.38
N CYS A 438 1.19 12.52 -2.25
CA CYS A 438 1.14 11.72 -1.04
C CYS A 438 -0.07 12.15 -0.19
N ARG A 439 -1.04 11.24 -0.06
CA ARG A 439 -2.11 11.27 0.96
C ARG A 439 -1.86 10.14 1.96
N LEU A 440 -2.87 9.35 2.32
CA LEU A 440 -2.64 8.12 3.09
C LEU A 440 -1.73 7.16 2.30
N THR A 441 -1.91 7.12 1.00
CA THR A 441 -1.11 6.39 0.03
C THR A 441 -0.59 7.33 -1.06
N LEU A 442 0.38 6.86 -1.85
CA LEU A 442 1.00 7.59 -2.95
C LEU A 442 0.25 7.32 -4.26
N ARG A 443 -0.33 8.36 -4.86
CA ARG A 443 -1.16 8.29 -6.08
C ARG A 443 -0.62 9.17 -7.21
N PRO A 444 -0.95 8.87 -8.47
CA PRO A 444 -0.52 9.65 -9.65
C PRO A 444 -1.39 10.90 -9.89
N GLY A 445 -1.64 11.68 -8.86
CA GLY A 445 -2.57 12.81 -8.93
C GLY A 445 -3.98 12.47 -8.46
N ASP A 446 -4.95 13.28 -8.82
CA ASP A 446 -6.39 13.04 -8.56
C ASP A 446 -7.11 12.45 -9.79
N ASP A 447 -6.47 12.49 -10.95
CA ASP A 447 -6.98 11.98 -12.21
C ASP A 447 -5.81 11.41 -13.05
N LEU A 448 -6.00 10.21 -13.60
CA LEU A 448 -5.06 9.60 -14.53
C LEU A 448 -5.82 9.18 -15.80
N ARG A 449 -6.08 10.15 -16.68
CA ARG A 449 -6.77 9.88 -17.95
C ARG A 449 -5.82 9.25 -18.95
N MET A 450 -6.20 8.08 -19.44
CA MET A 450 -5.48 7.35 -20.48
C MET A 450 -6.47 6.91 -21.56
N CYS A 451 -5.99 6.81 -22.79
CA CYS A 451 -6.77 6.35 -23.92
C CYS A 451 -6.56 4.85 -24.14
N VAL A 452 -7.65 4.12 -24.33
CA VAL A 452 -7.61 2.69 -24.64
C VAL A 452 -7.16 2.52 -26.10
N GLU A 453 -6.05 1.83 -26.27
CA GLU A 453 -5.58 1.38 -27.59
C GLU A 453 -5.86 -0.13 -27.69
N GLY A 454 -6.38 -0.57 -28.82
CA GLY A 454 -6.59 -2.00 -29.07
C GLY A 454 -5.25 -2.77 -29.06
N PRO A 455 -5.28 -4.10 -28.93
CA PRO A 455 -4.10 -4.92 -29.20
C PRO A 455 -3.64 -4.67 -30.64
N ASN A 456 -2.33 -4.61 -30.87
CA ASN A 456 -1.78 -4.58 -32.22
C ASN A 456 -2.00 -5.88 -32.93
#